data_76c0d71c09dc6df2e15e8bdb3abf64bd
#
_entry.id   76c0d71c09dc6df2e15e8bdb3abf64bd
#
_cell.length_a   1.000
_cell.length_b   1.000
_cell.length_c   1.000
_cell.angle_alpha   90.00
_cell.angle_beta   90.00
_cell.angle_gamma   90.00
#
_symmetry.space_group_name_H-M   'P 1'
#
loop_
_entity.id
_entity.type
_entity.pdbx_description
1 polymer ?
#
loop_
_entity_poly.entity_id
_entity_poly.type
_entity_poly.pdbx_seq_one_letter_code
_entity_poly.pdbx_strand_id
1 'polypeptide(L)'
;VCNGSIISGGSVSRSVLGYGVRVNSWSSVEDSMLFDGVQVGRHAKLKRAIIDKGNTIPEGFEIGFDHEADRRRGFVVTESGVVVVARAQLNH
;
A
#
# COMPACT_ATOMS: atom_id res chain seq x y z
N VAL A 1 -2.34 14.15 0.61
CA VAL A 1 -1.81 13.80 -0.72
C VAL A 1 -0.66 14.72 -1.06
N CYS A 2 0.48 14.17 -1.39
CA CYS A 2 1.67 14.89 -1.74
C CYS A 2 1.71 15.29 -3.22
N ASN A 3 2.50 16.31 -3.54
CA ASN A 3 2.74 16.67 -4.92
C ASN A 3 3.41 15.53 -5.67
N GLY A 4 3.04 15.32 -6.93
CA GLY A 4 3.59 14.26 -7.76
C GLY A 4 2.91 12.92 -7.62
N SER A 5 1.93 12.80 -6.73
CA SER A 5 1.14 11.57 -6.62
C SER A 5 0.05 11.53 -7.69
N ILE A 6 -0.19 10.35 -8.23
CA ILE A 6 -1.19 10.15 -9.27
C ILE A 6 -2.23 9.16 -8.76
N ILE A 7 -3.46 9.62 -8.68
CA ILE A 7 -4.59 8.78 -8.29
C ILE A 7 -5.53 8.67 -9.48
N SER A 8 -5.56 7.50 -10.10
CA SER A 8 -6.29 7.28 -11.34
C SER A 8 -7.46 6.34 -11.10
N GLY A 9 -8.57 6.89 -10.67
CA GLY A 9 -9.77 6.11 -10.42
C GLY A 9 -9.76 5.28 -9.14
N GLY A 10 -8.74 5.42 -8.32
CA GLY A 10 -8.67 4.74 -7.04
C GLY A 10 -9.31 5.57 -5.93
N SER A 11 -9.44 4.97 -4.76
CA SER A 11 -9.96 5.61 -3.56
C SER A 11 -8.87 5.68 -2.49
N VAL A 12 -8.63 6.88 -1.99
CA VAL A 12 -7.66 7.10 -0.92
C VAL A 12 -8.34 7.83 0.21
N SER A 13 -8.26 7.29 1.41
CA SER A 13 -8.93 7.83 2.59
C SER A 13 -7.98 7.85 3.78
N ARG A 14 -7.87 8.98 4.43
CA ARG A 14 -7.07 9.17 5.65
C ARG A 14 -5.66 8.60 5.52
N SER A 15 -5.03 8.81 4.38
CA SER A 15 -3.74 8.23 4.08
C SER A 15 -2.71 9.29 3.72
N VAL A 16 -1.44 8.96 3.92
CA VAL A 16 -0.32 9.82 3.54
C VAL A 16 0.38 9.20 2.35
N LEU A 17 0.53 9.98 1.28
CA LEU A 17 1.19 9.52 0.07
C LEU A 17 2.46 10.33 -0.15
N GLY A 18 3.57 9.63 -0.36
CA GLY A 18 4.84 10.26 -0.68
C GLY A 18 4.88 10.74 -2.12
N TYR A 19 6.04 11.24 -2.51
CA TYR A 19 6.25 11.77 -3.86
C TYR A 19 6.26 10.62 -4.87
N GLY A 20 5.58 10.84 -6.00
CA GLY A 20 5.59 9.86 -7.09
C GLY A 20 4.77 8.59 -6.82
N VAL A 21 3.92 8.59 -5.82
CA VAL A 21 3.04 7.45 -5.55
C VAL A 21 1.96 7.38 -6.62
N ARG A 22 1.71 6.19 -7.13
CA ARG A 22 0.66 5.97 -8.12
C ARG A 22 -0.37 5.00 -7.57
N VAL A 23 -1.63 5.41 -7.58
CA VAL A 23 -2.76 4.56 -7.19
C VAL A 23 -3.60 4.33 -8.43
N ASN A 24 -3.68 3.08 -8.87
CA ASN A 24 -4.37 2.73 -10.11
C ASN A 24 -5.87 2.52 -9.87
N SER A 25 -6.59 2.30 -10.98
CA SER A 25 -8.05 2.20 -10.97
C SER A 25 -8.56 1.07 -10.08
N TRP A 26 -9.68 1.33 -9.42
CA TRP A 26 -10.39 0.34 -8.60
C TRP A 26 -9.62 -0.10 -7.35
N SER A 27 -8.49 0.52 -7.06
CA SER A 27 -7.76 0.25 -5.84
C SER A 27 -8.31 1.09 -4.69
N SER A 28 -8.02 0.66 -3.46
CA SER A 28 -8.48 1.34 -2.26
C SER A 28 -7.33 1.43 -1.27
N VAL A 29 -7.10 2.62 -0.75
CA VAL A 29 -6.07 2.86 0.26
C VAL A 29 -6.73 3.57 1.45
N GLU A 30 -6.73 2.92 2.61
CA GLU A 30 -7.34 3.47 3.82
C GLU A 30 -6.36 3.44 4.98
N ASP A 31 -6.30 4.53 5.73
CA ASP A 31 -5.48 4.64 6.94
C ASP A 31 -4.05 4.14 6.74
N SER A 32 -3.49 4.37 5.56
CA SER A 32 -2.21 3.82 5.16
C SER A 32 -1.20 4.92 4.91
N MET A 33 0.08 4.54 4.93
CA MET A 33 1.17 5.44 4.62
C MET A 33 2.01 4.81 3.51
N LEU A 34 2.07 5.48 2.36
CA LEU A 34 2.82 5.02 1.20
C LEU A 34 3.99 5.95 0.97
N PHE A 35 5.18 5.40 0.98
CA PHE A 35 6.39 6.20 0.81
C PHE A 35 6.69 6.44 -0.67
N ASP A 36 7.77 7.17 -0.95
CA ASP A 36 8.06 7.62 -2.30
C ASP A 36 8.19 6.47 -3.30
N GLY A 37 7.60 6.65 -4.48
CA GLY A 37 7.71 5.71 -5.58
C GLY A 37 6.88 4.43 -5.44
N VAL A 38 6.04 4.33 -4.43
CA VAL A 38 5.17 3.16 -4.27
C VAL A 38 4.10 3.17 -5.36
N GLN A 39 3.88 2.03 -5.99
CA GLN A 39 2.84 1.87 -6.99
C GLN A 39 1.81 0.86 -6.50
N VAL A 40 0.55 1.25 -6.56
CA VAL A 40 -0.57 0.40 -6.16
C VAL A 40 -1.27 -0.09 -7.43
N GLY A 41 -1.30 -1.40 -7.63
CA GLY A 41 -1.92 -2.00 -8.80
C GLY A 41 -3.44 -1.88 -8.79
N ARG A 42 -4.07 -2.25 -9.90
CA ARG A 42 -5.53 -2.22 -10.01
C ARG A 42 -6.16 -3.21 -9.05
N HIS A 43 -7.31 -2.85 -8.50
CA HIS A 43 -8.07 -3.69 -7.58
C HIS A 43 -7.31 -4.06 -6.31
N ALA A 44 -6.17 -3.42 -6.04
CA ALA A 44 -5.43 -3.64 -4.81
C ALA A 44 -6.13 -2.92 -3.66
N LYS A 45 -6.07 -3.50 -2.47
CA LYS A 45 -6.69 -2.93 -1.28
C LYS A 45 -5.68 -2.87 -0.16
N LEU A 46 -5.52 -1.69 0.41
CA LEU A 46 -4.62 -1.46 1.52
C LEU A 46 -5.41 -0.88 2.68
N LYS A 47 -5.22 -1.46 3.85
CA LYS A 47 -5.87 -0.98 5.07
C LYS A 47 -4.89 -1.05 6.22
N ARG A 48 -4.63 0.10 6.84
CA ARG A 48 -3.68 0.23 7.94
C ARG A 48 -2.33 -0.37 7.58
N ALA A 49 -1.82 0.01 6.41
CA ALA A 49 -0.56 -0.50 5.92
C ALA A 49 0.46 0.61 5.80
N ILE A 50 1.69 0.32 6.16
CA ILE A 50 2.82 1.22 5.94
C ILE A 50 3.69 0.57 4.88
N ILE A 51 3.73 1.16 3.70
CA ILE A 51 4.47 0.61 2.56
C ILE A 51 5.71 1.47 2.34
N ASP A 52 6.87 0.90 2.58
CA ASP A 52 8.12 1.62 2.38
C ASP A 52 8.39 1.82 0.88
N LYS A 53 9.33 2.71 0.58
CA LYS A 53 9.60 3.10 -0.80
C LYS A 53 10.10 1.92 -1.66
N GLY A 54 9.88 2.02 -2.96
CA GLY A 54 10.34 1.02 -3.91
C GLY A 54 9.48 -0.22 -4.02
N ASN A 55 8.31 -0.22 -3.40
CA ASN A 55 7.40 -1.37 -3.48
C ASN A 55 6.38 -1.18 -4.60
N THR A 56 6.03 -2.28 -5.25
CA THR A 56 4.96 -2.32 -6.24
C THR A 56 3.91 -3.32 -5.76
N ILE A 57 2.71 -2.82 -5.52
CA ILE A 57 1.61 -3.67 -5.06
C ILE A 57 0.96 -4.30 -6.30
N PRO A 58 0.97 -5.64 -6.40
CA PRO A 58 0.39 -6.32 -7.56
C PRO A 58 -1.12 -6.11 -7.67
N GLU A 59 -1.64 -6.34 -8.87
CA GLU A 59 -3.07 -6.27 -9.12
C GLU A 59 -3.82 -7.27 -8.23
N GLY A 60 -4.92 -6.81 -7.64
CA GLY A 60 -5.76 -7.64 -6.80
C GLY A 60 -5.19 -7.97 -5.42
N PHE A 61 -4.08 -7.36 -5.06
CA PHE A 61 -3.41 -7.66 -3.79
C PHE A 61 -4.15 -7.00 -2.63
N GLU A 62 -4.29 -7.72 -1.54
CA GLU A 62 -4.95 -7.19 -0.35
C GLU A 62 -3.98 -7.20 0.82
N ILE A 63 -3.82 -6.05 1.46
CA ILE A 63 -2.94 -5.90 2.63
C ILE A 63 -3.75 -5.27 3.77
N GLY A 64 -3.66 -5.88 4.95
CA GLY A 64 -4.36 -5.38 6.14
C GLY A 64 -5.74 -5.98 6.35
N PHE A 65 -6.17 -6.89 5.50
CA PHE A 65 -7.45 -7.57 5.63
C PHE A 65 -7.31 -8.94 6.29
N ASP A 66 -6.24 -9.67 5.95
CA ASP A 66 -5.94 -10.97 6.54
C ASP A 66 -4.52 -10.94 7.08
N HIS A 67 -4.40 -10.77 8.40
CA HIS A 67 -3.10 -10.64 9.04
C HIS A 67 -2.28 -11.93 8.96
N GLU A 68 -2.91 -13.07 8.93
CA GLU A 68 -2.18 -14.33 8.76
C GLU A 68 -1.56 -14.43 7.38
N ALA A 69 -2.31 -14.07 6.36
CA ALA A 69 -1.78 -14.04 5.00
C ALA A 69 -0.64 -13.05 4.87
N ASP A 70 -0.77 -11.88 5.51
CA ASP A 70 0.28 -10.86 5.49
C ASP A 70 1.56 -11.39 6.15
N ARG A 71 1.45 -12.10 7.26
CA ARG A 71 2.61 -12.71 7.91
C ARG A 71 3.26 -13.78 7.06
N ARG A 72 2.46 -14.57 6.36
CA ARG A 72 2.97 -15.58 5.43
C ARG A 72 3.77 -14.97 4.29
N ARG A 73 3.41 -13.77 3.89
CA ARG A 73 4.13 -13.03 2.85
C ARG A 73 5.42 -12.41 3.35
N GLY A 74 5.67 -12.47 4.64
CA GLY A 74 6.87 -11.91 5.25
C GLY A 74 6.71 -10.48 5.74
N PHE A 75 5.49 -9.96 5.75
CA PHE A 75 5.24 -8.61 6.26
C PHE A 75 5.19 -8.62 7.79
N VAL A 76 5.51 -7.48 8.37
CA VAL A 76 5.40 -7.31 9.82
C VAL A 76 3.98 -6.85 10.14
N VAL A 77 3.32 -7.55 11.06
CA VAL A 77 1.99 -7.14 11.53
C VAL A 77 2.13 -6.76 13.00
N THR A 78 1.79 -5.51 13.33
CA THR A 78 1.89 -5.02 14.69
C THR A 78 0.68 -5.45 15.52
N GLU A 79 0.77 -5.31 16.83
CA GLU A 79 -0.33 -5.63 17.74
C GLU A 79 -1.57 -4.79 17.46
N SER A 80 -1.40 -3.57 16.99
CA SER A 80 -2.52 -2.69 16.66
C SER A 80 -3.13 -3.00 15.30
N GLY A 81 -2.63 -4.02 14.59
CA GLY A 81 -3.19 -4.41 13.31
C GLY A 81 -2.64 -3.64 12.12
N VAL A 82 -1.51 -2.99 12.28
CA VAL A 82 -0.84 -2.28 11.20
C VAL A 82 0.15 -3.22 10.51
N VAL A 83 0.07 -3.30 9.19
CA VAL A 83 0.97 -4.13 8.39
C VAL A 83 2.09 -3.24 7.85
N VAL A 84 3.33 -3.66 8.05
CA VAL A 84 4.49 -2.91 7.57
C VAL A 84 5.18 -3.72 6.47
N VAL A 85 5.31 -3.11 5.29
CA VAL A 85 6.00 -3.70 4.16
C VAL A 85 7.34 -3.01 4.02
N ALA A 86 8.41 -3.78 4.14
CA ALA A 86 9.77 -3.24 4.11
C ALA A 86 10.13 -2.73 2.72
N ARG A 87 11.17 -1.90 2.67
CA ARG A 87 11.64 -1.31 1.42
C ARG A 87 11.91 -2.39 0.38
N ALA A 88 11.34 -2.22 -0.81
CA ALA A 88 11.52 -3.11 -1.97
C ALA A 88 11.15 -4.57 -1.69
N GLN A 89 10.36 -4.85 -0.66
CA GLN A 89 9.96 -6.22 -0.31
C GLN A 89 9.09 -6.82 -1.41
N LEU A 90 8.29 -6.02 -2.08
CA LEU A 90 7.40 -6.44 -3.17
C LEU A 90 7.92 -6.05 -4.55
N ASN A 91 9.17 -5.67 -4.64
CA ASN A 91 9.78 -5.27 -5.90
C ASN A 91 10.39 -6.49 -6.60
N HIS A 92 9.73 -6.94 -7.65
CA HIS A 92 10.19 -8.06 -8.44
C HIS A 92 10.45 -7.66 -9.88
#